data_baa28d3ca490bc93fd0cc1ce56c69ef9
#
_entry.id   baa28d3ca490bc93fd0cc1ce56c69ef9
#
_cell.length_a   1.000
_cell.length_b   1.000
_cell.length_c   1.000
_cell.angle_alpha   90.00
_cell.angle_beta   90.00
_cell.angle_gamma   90.00
#
_symmetry.space_group_name_H-M   'P 1'
#
loop_
_entity.id
_entity.type
_entity.pdbx_description
1 polymer ?
#
loop_
_entity_poly.entity_id
_entity_poly.type
_entity_poly.pdbx_seq_one_letter_code
_entity_poly.pdbx_strand_id
1 'polypeptide(L)' 'ANVLIVDDLLATGGTANAACKLIKKAGANLVGIAFLIELCELNGREKLGEDCGRVVSMLKY' A
#
# COMPACT_ATOMS: atom_id res chain seq x y z
N ALA A 1 9.32 15.50 -0.27
CA ALA A 1 7.91 15.53 -0.66
C ALA A 1 7.13 14.44 0.08
N ASN A 2 5.87 14.71 0.34
CA ASN A 2 4.96 13.73 0.94
C ASN A 2 4.16 13.07 -0.17
N VAL A 3 4.11 11.74 -0.16
CA VAL A 3 3.48 10.95 -1.22
C VAL A 3 2.38 10.07 -0.63
N LEU A 4 1.24 10.06 -1.27
CA LEU A 4 0.15 9.14 -0.99
C LEU A 4 -0.07 8.29 -2.25
N ILE A 5 -0.01 6.97 -2.10
CA ILE A 5 -0.33 6.07 -3.20
C ILE A 5 -1.83 5.80 -3.18
N VAL A 6 -2.46 5.91 -4.34
CA VAL A 6 -3.87 5.55 -4.51
C VAL A 6 -3.94 4.48 -5.59
N ASP A 7 -4.53 3.34 -5.26
CA ASP A 7 -4.64 2.22 -6.17
C ASP A 7 -6.05 1.62 -6.07
N ASP A 8 -6.43 0.81 -7.04
CA ASP A 8 -7.77 0.24 -7.06
C ASP A 8 -7.89 -1.04 -6.22
N LEU A 9 -6.89 -1.90 -6.23
CA LEU A 9 -7.01 -3.23 -5.64
C LEU A 9 -5.82 -3.61 -4.77
N LEU A 10 -6.10 -3.98 -3.52
CA LEU A 10 -5.12 -4.65 -2.66
C LEU A 10 -5.41 -6.15 -2.68
N ALA A 11 -4.59 -6.90 -3.41
CA ALA A 11 -4.68 -8.36 -3.48
C ALA A 11 -3.61 -9.00 -2.59
N THR A 12 -2.52 -9.45 -3.17
CA THR A 12 -1.43 -10.07 -2.40
C THR A 12 -0.52 -9.08 -1.70
N GLY A 13 -0.53 -7.83 -2.14
CA GLY A 13 0.31 -6.78 -1.57
C GLY A 13 1.71 -6.69 -2.16
N GLY A 14 2.09 -7.62 -3.04
CA GLY A 14 3.44 -7.65 -3.61
C GLY A 14 3.77 -6.42 -4.44
N THR A 15 2.89 -6.02 -5.35
CA THR A 15 3.08 -4.85 -6.21
C THR A 15 3.12 -3.56 -5.38
N ALA A 16 2.18 -3.42 -4.44
CA ALA A 16 2.12 -2.25 -3.58
C ALA A 16 3.37 -2.14 -2.70
N ASN A 17 3.83 -3.27 -2.16
CA ASN A 17 5.04 -3.29 -1.35
C ASN A 17 6.27 -2.85 -2.16
N ALA A 18 6.38 -3.30 -3.42
CA ALA A 18 7.46 -2.88 -4.30
C ALA A 18 7.41 -1.38 -4.57
N ALA A 19 6.22 -0.83 -4.79
CA ALA A 19 6.05 0.61 -4.98
C ALA A 19 6.47 1.41 -3.75
N CYS A 20 6.12 0.93 -2.55
CA CYS A 20 6.53 1.57 -1.30
C CYS A 20 8.04 1.63 -1.16
N LYS A 21 8.71 0.54 -1.48
CA LYS A 21 10.17 0.48 -1.42
C LYS A 21 10.83 1.43 -2.39
N LEU A 22 10.29 1.56 -3.61
CA LEU A 22 10.81 2.48 -4.60
C LEU A 22 10.68 3.93 -4.14
N ILE A 23 9.55 4.31 -3.59
CA ILE A 23 9.32 5.66 -3.08
C ILE A 23 10.27 5.99 -1.95
N LYS A 24 10.44 5.06 -1.03
CA LYS A 24 11.36 5.23 0.09
C LYS A 24 12.80 5.38 -0.40
N LYS A 25 13.19 4.56 -1.37
CA LYS A 25 14.53 4.60 -1.94
C LYS A 25 14.79 5.91 -2.68
N ALA A 26 13.76 6.52 -3.25
CA ALA A 26 13.85 7.82 -3.90
C ALA A 26 13.95 9.00 -2.91
N GLY A 27 13.85 8.73 -1.62
CA GLY A 27 13.96 9.75 -0.58
C GLY A 27 12.68 10.52 -0.29
N ALA A 28 11.56 10.12 -0.86
CA ALA A 28 10.27 10.73 -0.56
C ALA A 28 9.65 10.14 0.71
N ASN A 29 8.80 10.92 1.37
CA ASN A 29 8.09 10.45 2.55
C ASN A 29 6.74 9.85 2.13
N LEU A 30 6.61 8.53 2.24
CA LEU A 30 5.36 7.86 1.94
C LEU A 30 4.42 7.95 3.15
N VAL A 31 3.34 8.70 3.00
CA VAL A 31 2.36 8.92 4.06
C VAL A 31 1.48 7.69 4.23
N GLY A 32 1.11 7.05 3.16
CA GLY A 32 0.28 5.86 3.21
C GLY A 32 -0.19 5.41 1.85
N ILE A 33 -1.05 4.40 1.85
CA ILE A 33 -1.69 3.87 0.65
C ILE A 33 -3.18 3.78 0.87
N ALA A 34 -3.96 4.24 -0.11
CA ALA A 34 -5.40 4.11 -0.13
C ALA A 34 -5.81 3.17 -1.26
N PHE A 35 -6.57 2.14 -0.93
CA PHE A 35 -7.11 1.19 -1.90
C PHE A 35 -8.62 1.33 -1.99
N LEU A 36 -9.17 1.17 -3.18
CA LEU A 36 -10.61 1.13 -3.35
C LEU A 36 -11.17 -0.19 -2.82
N ILE A 37 -10.54 -1.30 -3.15
CA ILE A 37 -10.99 -2.64 -2.75
C ILE A 37 -9.82 -3.41 -2.14
N GLU A 38 -10.09 -4.13 -1.05
CA GLU A 38 -9.13 -5.03 -0.42
C GLU A 38 -9.69 -6.45 -0.41
N LEU A 39 -8.91 -7.41 -0.94
CA LEU A 39 -9.24 -8.84 -0.89
C LEU A 39 -8.63 -9.43 0.37
N CYS A 40 -9.38 -9.49 1.46
CA CYS A 40 -8.87 -9.85 2.77
C CYS A 40 -8.31 -11.27 2.86
N GLU A 41 -8.85 -12.19 2.08
CA GLU A 41 -8.37 -13.58 2.06
C GLU A 41 -6.92 -13.71 1.65
N LEU A 42 -6.41 -12.77 0.87
CA LEU A 42 -5.05 -12.81 0.36
C LEU A 42 -4.03 -12.20 1.32
N ASN A 43 -4.50 -11.60 2.42
CA ASN A 43 -3.64 -11.01 3.46
C ASN A 43 -2.61 -10.01 2.92
N GLY A 44 -3.01 -9.22 1.93
CA GLY A 44 -2.10 -8.26 1.30
C GLY A 44 -1.53 -7.24 2.27
N ARG A 45 -2.27 -6.86 3.32
CA ARG A 45 -1.80 -5.91 4.33
C ARG A 45 -0.54 -6.38 5.03
N GLU A 46 -0.42 -7.68 5.28
CA GLU A 46 0.75 -8.22 5.96
C GLU A 46 2.02 -8.03 5.17
N LYS A 47 1.90 -8.03 3.84
CA LYS A 47 3.06 -7.84 2.96
C LYS A 47 3.50 -6.40 2.84
N LEU A 48 2.63 -5.45 3.15
CA LEU A 48 2.96 -4.04 3.01
C LEU A 48 3.95 -3.56 4.07
N GLY A 49 3.84 -4.09 5.29
CA GLY A 49 4.80 -3.79 6.34
C GLY A 49 4.85 -2.31 6.73
N GLU A 50 5.90 -1.95 7.45
CA GLU A 50 6.08 -0.61 8.01
C GLU A 50 6.46 0.42 6.95
N ASP A 51 7.05 0.00 5.84
CA ASP A 51 7.53 0.91 4.81
C ASP A 51 6.41 1.62 4.07
N CYS A 52 5.20 1.09 4.14
CA CYS A 52 4.07 1.63 3.40
C CYS A 52 3.27 2.68 4.17
N GLY A 53 3.60 2.93 5.43
CA GLY A 53 2.88 3.88 6.25
C GLY A 53 1.45 3.38 6.56
N ARG A 54 0.48 4.28 6.50
CA ARG A 54 -0.91 3.94 6.81
C ARG A 54 -1.61 3.33 5.60
N VAL A 55 -2.28 2.20 5.81
CA VAL A 55 -3.02 1.50 4.75
C VAL A 55 -4.51 1.62 5.02
N VAL A 56 -5.25 2.15 4.06
CA VAL A 56 -6.70 2.36 4.14
C VAL A 56 -7.36 1.72 2.93
N SER A 57 -8.49 1.05 3.12
CA SER A 57 -9.30 0.53 2.03
C SER A 57 -10.77 0.90 2.21
N MET A 58 -11.43 1.20 1.11
CA MET A 58 -12.83 1.62 1.10
C MET A 58 -13.77 0.43 1.27
N LEU A 59 -13.51 -0.64 0.52
CA LEU A 59 -14.30 -1.87 0.54
C LEU A 59 -13.39 -3.05 0.84
N LYS A 60 -13.86 -3.97 1.68
CA LYS A 60 -13.13 -5.18 2.02
C LYS A 60 -13.95 -6.40 1.65
N TYR A 61 -13.34 -7.34 1.00
CA TYR A 61 -13.97 -8.60 0.60
C TYR A 61 -13.21 -9.81 1.11
#